data_ebc65c95868a673d47c9ee3d10982423
#
_entry.id   ebc65c95868a673d47c9ee3d10982423
#
_cell.length_a   1.000
_cell.length_b   1.000
_cell.length_c   1.000
_cell.angle_alpha   90.00
_cell.angle_beta   90.00
_cell.angle_gamma   90.00
#
_symmetry.space_group_name_H-M   'P 1'
#
loop_
_entity.id
_entity.type
_entity.pdbx_description
1 polymer ?
#
loop_
_entity_poly.entity_id
_entity_poly.type
_entity_poly.pdbx_seq_one_letter_code
_entity_poly.pdbx_strand_id
1 'polypeptide(L)'
;GIFYAQGVKTNVLFFTKGTEANPLQDENCTTETWVYDLRTNMPSFGKRTPFTEAHLKGFETVYGVDPKGLSPRAEGEWSLTQESQEQTLENSRWRKFSREWIKEQKGDSLDISWLKDNDAVDAANLPEPHVLASEAMSELTQALMELDALMQALGQTDEANVQKKILVDALGLAAEEQ
;
A
#
# COMPACT_ATOMS: atom_id res chain seq x y z
N GLY A 1 -3.43 -5.89 2.08
CA GLY A 1 -3.84 -7.00 1.84
C GLY A 1 -4.92 -7.53 0.88
N ILE A 2 -4.88 -7.18 -0.41
CA ILE A 2 -5.76 -7.83 -1.42
C ILE A 2 -5.30 -9.28 -1.65
N PHE A 3 -4.00 -9.53 -1.53
CA PHE A 3 -3.41 -10.86 -1.64
C PHE A 3 -2.93 -11.38 -0.29
N TYR A 4 -2.67 -12.69 -0.20
CA TYR A 4 -2.15 -13.34 1.01
C TYR A 4 -0.79 -12.77 1.46
N ALA A 5 0.03 -12.28 0.54
CA ALA A 5 1.28 -11.60 0.87
C ALA A 5 1.01 -10.15 1.29
N GLN A 6 1.36 -9.80 2.52
CA GLN A 6 1.31 -8.43 2.99
C GLN A 6 2.41 -7.59 2.33
N GLY A 7 2.13 -6.29 2.11
CA GLY A 7 3.09 -5.36 1.55
C GLY A 7 3.27 -5.41 0.03
N VAL A 8 2.54 -6.26 -0.68
CA VAL A 8 2.59 -6.28 -2.16
C VAL A 8 1.76 -5.12 -2.70
N LYS A 9 2.42 -4.21 -3.42
CA LYS A 9 1.77 -3.16 -4.20
C LYS A 9 1.22 -3.79 -5.49
N THR A 10 -0.04 -3.48 -5.81
CA THR A 10 -0.72 -4.04 -6.98
C THR A 10 -1.20 -2.91 -7.87
N ASN A 11 -1.00 -3.06 -9.17
CA ASN A 11 -1.57 -2.17 -10.19
C ASN A 11 -2.52 -2.98 -11.07
N VAL A 12 -3.63 -2.35 -11.48
CA VAL A 12 -4.54 -2.85 -12.50
C VAL A 12 -4.40 -1.94 -13.70
N LEU A 13 -4.09 -2.51 -14.86
CA LEU A 13 -3.87 -1.77 -16.09
C LEU A 13 -5.08 -1.94 -17.02
N PHE A 14 -5.61 -0.81 -17.47
CA PHE A 14 -6.62 -0.74 -18.52
C PHE A 14 -5.97 -0.14 -19.75
N PHE A 15 -5.99 -0.84 -20.86
CA PHE A 15 -5.41 -0.36 -22.11
C PHE A 15 -6.20 -0.87 -23.31
N THR A 16 -6.16 -0.11 -24.38
CA THR A 16 -6.73 -0.52 -25.68
C THR A 16 -5.58 -1.02 -26.56
N LYS A 17 -5.68 -2.26 -27.01
CA LYS A 17 -4.72 -2.85 -27.93
C LYS A 17 -5.03 -2.41 -29.34
N GLY A 18 -4.11 -1.66 -29.95
CA GLY A 18 -4.25 -1.15 -31.29
C GLY A 18 -5.37 -0.10 -31.45
N THR A 19 -5.35 0.58 -32.55
CA THR A 19 -6.40 1.48 -33.01
C THR A 19 -6.83 1.06 -34.42
N GLU A 20 -7.95 1.58 -34.90
CA GLU A 20 -8.37 1.34 -36.28
C GLU A 20 -7.32 1.81 -37.29
N ALA A 21 -6.64 2.93 -36.98
CA ALA A 21 -5.57 3.50 -37.84
C ALA A 21 -4.23 2.75 -37.67
N ASN A 22 -3.95 2.19 -36.51
CA ASN A 22 -2.73 1.41 -36.21
C ASN A 22 -3.06 0.15 -35.41
N PRO A 23 -3.65 -0.88 -36.07
CA PRO A 23 -4.09 -2.09 -35.37
C PRO A 23 -2.95 -2.94 -34.84
N LEU A 24 -1.76 -2.84 -35.40
CA LEU A 24 -0.57 -3.61 -35.00
C LEU A 24 0.26 -2.90 -33.93
N GLN A 25 0.00 -1.61 -33.69
CA GLN A 25 0.79 -0.79 -32.76
C GLN A 25 2.29 -0.77 -33.08
N ASP A 26 2.63 -0.59 -34.33
CA ASP A 26 4.01 -0.55 -34.84
C ASP A 26 4.78 0.68 -34.29
N GLU A 27 4.04 1.68 -33.82
CA GLU A 27 4.56 2.92 -33.25
C GLU A 27 4.01 3.17 -31.85
N ASN A 28 4.64 4.09 -31.12
CA ASN A 28 4.19 4.51 -29.81
C ASN A 28 2.83 5.21 -29.86
N CYS A 29 1.78 4.51 -29.51
CA CYS A 29 0.40 5.02 -29.53
C CYS A 29 -0.01 5.73 -28.24
N THR A 30 0.65 5.44 -27.12
CA THR A 30 0.33 6.01 -25.83
C THR A 30 0.98 7.39 -25.69
N THR A 31 0.18 8.42 -25.61
CA THR A 31 0.64 9.80 -25.38
C THR A 31 0.55 10.21 -23.91
N GLU A 32 -0.39 9.62 -23.19
CA GLU A 32 -0.65 9.92 -21.77
C GLU A 32 -1.16 8.68 -21.02
N THR A 33 -0.94 8.66 -19.74
CA THR A 33 -1.43 7.63 -18.81
C THR A 33 -2.20 8.29 -17.67
N TRP A 34 -3.40 7.82 -17.42
CA TRP A 34 -4.21 8.23 -16.31
C TRP A 34 -4.01 7.28 -15.15
N VAL A 35 -3.77 7.81 -13.96
CA VAL A 35 -3.53 7.03 -12.76
C VAL A 35 -4.55 7.39 -11.69
N TYR A 36 -5.18 6.38 -11.10
CA TYR A 36 -6.00 6.49 -9.91
C TYR A 36 -5.29 5.84 -8.73
N ASP A 37 -4.92 6.63 -7.73
CA ASP A 37 -4.28 6.11 -6.51
C ASP A 37 -5.35 5.63 -5.52
N LEU A 38 -5.41 4.31 -5.33
CA LEU A 38 -6.26 3.64 -4.35
C LEU A 38 -5.43 3.06 -3.19
N ARG A 39 -4.17 3.47 -3.04
CA ARG A 39 -3.26 2.99 -1.99
C ARG A 39 -3.12 3.97 -0.84
N THR A 40 -2.75 5.21 -1.19
CA THR A 40 -2.39 6.25 -0.22
C THR A 40 -3.61 6.67 0.60
N ASN A 41 -3.46 6.76 1.90
CA ASN A 41 -4.54 7.13 2.84
C ASN A 41 -5.78 6.22 2.72
N MET A 42 -5.54 4.93 2.49
CA MET A 42 -6.56 3.90 2.50
C MET A 42 -6.33 2.94 3.67
N PRO A 43 -7.39 2.39 4.26
CA PRO A 43 -7.23 1.44 5.35
C PRO A 43 -6.48 0.19 4.88
N SER A 44 -5.78 -0.46 5.78
CA SER A 44 -5.21 -1.77 5.51
C SER A 44 -6.34 -2.79 5.35
N PHE A 45 -6.55 -3.25 4.12
CA PHE A 45 -7.59 -4.21 3.81
C PHE A 45 -7.20 -5.62 4.26
N GLY A 46 -8.17 -6.35 4.81
CA GLY A 46 -8.00 -7.70 5.31
C GLY A 46 -9.31 -8.29 5.82
N LYS A 47 -9.25 -9.33 6.63
CA LYS A 47 -10.44 -10.01 7.15
C LYS A 47 -11.35 -9.09 7.98
N ARG A 48 -10.76 -8.15 8.74
CA ARG A 48 -11.52 -7.21 9.59
C ARG A 48 -12.04 -5.99 8.82
N THR A 49 -11.32 -5.59 7.80
CA THR A 49 -11.65 -4.45 6.94
C THR A 49 -11.63 -4.93 5.49
N PRO A 50 -12.69 -5.57 5.00
CA PRO A 50 -12.71 -6.15 3.66
C PRO A 50 -12.71 -5.05 2.59
N PHE A 51 -11.99 -5.28 1.50
CA PHE A 51 -12.11 -4.48 0.31
C PHE A 51 -13.47 -4.76 -0.35
N THR A 52 -14.24 -3.71 -0.60
CA THR A 52 -15.60 -3.81 -1.14
C THR A 52 -15.76 -2.92 -2.38
N GLU A 53 -16.84 -3.10 -3.11
CA GLU A 53 -17.22 -2.28 -4.27
C GLU A 53 -17.31 -0.77 -3.91
N ALA A 54 -17.72 -0.45 -2.68
CA ALA A 54 -17.79 0.93 -2.23
C ALA A 54 -16.45 1.67 -2.35
N HIS A 55 -15.32 0.98 -2.20
CA HIS A 55 -13.99 1.56 -2.34
C HIS A 55 -13.62 1.88 -3.80
N LEU A 56 -14.33 1.28 -4.78
CA LEU A 56 -14.11 1.52 -6.21
C LEU A 56 -15.00 2.63 -6.77
N LYS A 57 -15.97 3.13 -6.02
CA LYS A 57 -16.91 4.16 -6.50
C LYS A 57 -16.21 5.42 -7.05
N GLY A 58 -15.16 5.85 -6.37
CA GLY A 58 -14.35 6.98 -6.84
C GLY A 58 -13.68 6.70 -8.19
N PHE A 59 -13.09 5.54 -8.34
CA PHE A 59 -12.51 5.11 -9.62
C PHE A 59 -13.58 5.03 -10.73
N GLU A 60 -14.72 4.40 -10.47
CA GLU A 60 -15.81 4.29 -11.45
C GLU A 60 -16.29 5.66 -11.92
N THR A 61 -16.39 6.62 -11.01
CA THR A 61 -16.81 8.00 -11.33
C THR A 61 -15.86 8.65 -12.32
N VAL A 62 -14.54 8.59 -12.09
CA VAL A 62 -13.54 9.22 -12.96
C VAL A 62 -13.25 8.42 -14.22
N TYR A 63 -13.42 7.11 -14.18
CA TYR A 63 -13.29 6.25 -15.35
C TYR A 63 -14.42 6.50 -16.36
N GLY A 64 -15.62 6.76 -15.84
CA GLY A 64 -16.81 7.05 -16.61
C GLY A 64 -17.60 5.82 -17.04
N VAL A 65 -18.67 6.06 -17.76
CA VAL A 65 -19.68 5.03 -18.13
C VAL A 65 -19.25 4.13 -19.29
N ASP A 66 -18.26 4.54 -20.07
CA ASP A 66 -17.80 3.73 -21.19
C ASP A 66 -16.81 2.65 -20.73
N PRO A 67 -17.18 1.36 -20.84
CA PRO A 67 -16.29 0.27 -20.42
C PRO A 67 -14.98 0.19 -21.22
N LYS A 68 -14.93 0.81 -22.40
CA LYS A 68 -13.73 0.91 -23.24
C LYS A 68 -12.82 2.08 -22.84
N GLY A 69 -13.22 2.85 -21.80
CA GLY A 69 -12.44 3.97 -21.29
C GLY A 69 -12.40 5.18 -22.20
N LEU A 70 -13.41 5.39 -23.05
CA LEU A 70 -13.52 6.52 -23.97
C LEU A 70 -14.30 7.71 -23.38
N SER A 71 -14.78 7.59 -22.14
CA SER A 71 -15.42 8.71 -21.45
C SER A 71 -14.48 9.90 -21.34
N PRO A 72 -14.97 11.14 -21.49
CA PRO A 72 -14.17 12.34 -21.23
C PRO A 72 -13.59 12.33 -19.82
N ARG A 73 -12.35 12.77 -19.67
CA ARG A 73 -11.64 12.82 -18.40
C ARG A 73 -11.07 14.20 -18.14
N ALA A 74 -11.13 14.65 -16.90
CA ALA A 74 -10.48 15.86 -16.45
C ALA A 74 -9.73 15.60 -15.14
N GLU A 75 -8.57 16.26 -14.97
CA GLU A 75 -7.79 16.18 -13.74
C GLU A 75 -8.49 16.96 -12.62
N GLY A 76 -8.32 16.50 -11.40
CA GLY A 76 -8.78 17.20 -10.20
C GLY A 76 -10.28 17.11 -9.92
N GLU A 77 -11.06 16.46 -10.77
CA GLU A 77 -12.51 16.33 -10.56
C GLU A 77 -12.88 15.41 -9.39
N TRP A 78 -11.95 14.58 -8.93
CA TRP A 78 -12.23 13.61 -7.90
C TRP A 78 -11.19 13.58 -6.78
N SER A 79 -11.68 13.77 -5.55
CA SER A 79 -10.93 13.49 -4.32
C SER A 79 -11.81 12.67 -3.37
N LEU A 80 -11.27 11.61 -2.76
CA LEU A 80 -11.99 10.86 -1.71
C LEU A 80 -12.10 11.64 -0.40
N THR A 81 -11.31 12.68 -0.22
CA THR A 81 -11.43 13.57 0.93
C THR A 81 -12.51 14.59 0.66
N GLN A 82 -13.78 14.21 0.86
CA GLN A 82 -14.93 15.13 0.76
C GLN A 82 -14.96 16.21 1.85
N GLU A 83 -14.09 16.15 2.82
CA GLU A 83 -14.04 17.12 3.89
C GLU A 83 -13.11 18.28 3.53
N SER A 84 -13.72 19.31 2.92
CA SER A 84 -13.39 20.73 3.08
C SER A 84 -12.03 21.25 2.67
N GLN A 85 -11.39 20.80 1.58
CA GLN A 85 -10.26 21.56 1.06
C GLN A 85 -10.26 21.61 -0.46
N GLU A 86 -9.81 22.75 -0.98
CA GLU A 86 -9.64 23.00 -2.40
C GLU A 86 -9.06 21.76 -3.11
N GLN A 87 -9.81 21.26 -4.07
CA GLN A 87 -9.35 20.13 -4.91
C GLN A 87 -8.17 20.60 -5.74
N THR A 88 -6.99 20.45 -5.22
CA THR A 88 -5.77 20.69 -5.96
C THR A 88 -5.33 19.40 -6.64
N LEU A 89 -4.57 19.52 -7.73
CA LEU A 89 -3.96 18.36 -8.41
C LEU A 89 -3.11 17.52 -7.46
N GLU A 90 -2.56 18.12 -6.42
CA GLU A 90 -1.73 17.44 -5.41
C GLU A 90 -2.55 16.54 -4.48
N ASN A 91 -3.83 16.87 -4.26
CA ASN A 91 -4.72 16.13 -3.37
C ASN A 91 -5.67 15.18 -4.12
N SER A 92 -5.74 15.30 -5.44
CA SER A 92 -6.59 14.44 -6.25
C SER A 92 -5.99 13.05 -6.38
N ARG A 93 -6.82 12.01 -6.19
CA ARG A 93 -6.44 10.61 -6.45
C ARG A 93 -6.33 10.28 -7.94
N TRP A 94 -6.76 11.18 -8.81
CA TRP A 94 -6.84 10.99 -10.25
C TRP A 94 -5.98 12.02 -10.97
N ARG A 95 -4.97 11.56 -11.68
CA ARG A 95 -4.03 12.43 -12.41
C ARG A 95 -3.63 11.85 -13.74
N LYS A 96 -3.27 12.75 -14.64
CA LYS A 96 -2.71 12.46 -15.94
C LYS A 96 -1.19 12.67 -15.93
N PHE A 97 -0.47 11.77 -16.60
CA PHE A 97 0.97 11.87 -16.82
C PHE A 97 1.27 11.68 -18.29
N SER A 98 2.06 12.58 -18.88
CA SER A 98 2.48 12.42 -20.27
C SER A 98 3.47 11.26 -20.40
N ARG A 99 3.52 10.66 -21.59
CA ARG A 99 4.48 9.60 -21.89
C ARG A 99 5.93 10.07 -21.72
N GLU A 100 6.21 11.31 -22.09
CA GLU A 100 7.54 11.93 -21.95
C GLU A 100 7.93 12.03 -20.48
N TRP A 101 7.05 12.55 -19.63
CA TRP A 101 7.28 12.66 -18.20
C TRP A 101 7.57 11.29 -17.58
N ILE A 102 6.80 10.25 -17.92
CA ILE A 102 7.00 8.89 -17.42
C ILE A 102 8.38 8.37 -17.82
N LYS A 103 8.80 8.61 -19.08
CA LYS A 103 10.10 8.19 -19.55
C LYS A 103 11.24 8.90 -18.82
N GLU A 104 11.18 10.22 -18.70
CA GLU A 104 12.26 11.04 -18.18
C GLU A 104 12.35 10.96 -16.64
N GLN A 105 11.23 11.02 -15.95
CA GLN A 105 11.19 11.10 -14.49
C GLN A 105 11.08 9.75 -13.80
N LYS A 106 10.61 8.72 -14.49
CA LYS A 106 10.33 7.39 -13.93
C LYS A 106 11.06 6.26 -14.64
N GLY A 107 11.82 6.53 -15.69
CA GLY A 107 12.53 5.49 -16.45
C GLY A 107 11.56 4.42 -16.97
N ASP A 108 10.43 4.84 -17.51
CA ASP A 108 9.34 3.98 -18.01
C ASP A 108 8.60 3.17 -16.94
N SER A 109 8.80 3.47 -15.66
CA SER A 109 8.05 2.83 -14.57
C SER A 109 6.67 3.47 -14.38
N LEU A 110 5.65 2.63 -14.21
CA LEU A 110 4.29 3.04 -13.83
C LEU A 110 4.07 3.06 -12.31
N ASP A 111 5.11 2.86 -11.51
CA ASP A 111 5.03 3.08 -10.06
C ASP A 111 5.10 4.57 -9.76
N ILE A 112 3.98 5.23 -9.97
CA ILE A 112 3.80 6.68 -9.82
C ILE A 112 3.06 6.94 -8.52
N SER A 113 3.58 7.82 -7.68
CA SER A 113 2.98 8.27 -6.44
C SER A 113 3.17 9.78 -6.31
N TRP A 114 2.12 10.48 -5.91
CA TRP A 114 2.13 11.94 -5.69
C TRP A 114 1.38 12.37 -4.43
N LEU A 115 0.42 11.54 -3.97
CA LEU A 115 -0.32 11.84 -2.75
C LEU A 115 0.61 11.74 -1.55
N LYS A 116 0.46 12.68 -0.62
CA LYS A 116 1.12 12.59 0.68
C LYS A 116 0.37 11.58 1.53
N ASP A 117 1.10 10.68 2.14
CA ASP A 117 0.56 9.77 3.13
C ASP A 117 0.35 10.56 4.43
N ASN A 118 -0.90 10.67 4.87
CA ASN A 118 -1.25 11.39 6.10
C ASN A 118 -0.70 10.68 7.35
N ASP A 119 -0.51 9.35 7.24
CA ASP A 119 0.09 8.52 8.28
C ASP A 119 1.62 8.40 8.12
N ALA A 120 2.19 8.99 7.07
CA ALA A 120 3.63 9.11 6.96
C ALA A 120 4.13 9.96 8.13
N VAL A 121 4.69 9.28 9.11
CA VAL A 121 5.34 9.95 10.24
C VAL A 121 6.39 10.87 9.64
N ASP A 122 6.18 12.16 9.79
CA ASP A 122 7.14 13.15 9.32
C ASP A 122 8.50 12.79 9.95
N ALA A 123 9.51 12.56 9.11
CA ALA A 123 10.83 12.16 9.59
C ALA A 123 11.40 13.14 10.64
N ALA A 124 10.90 14.38 10.64
CA ALA A 124 11.22 15.40 11.65
C ALA A 124 10.51 15.14 13.00
N ASN A 125 9.45 14.34 13.03
CA ASN A 125 8.67 14.02 14.23
C ASN A 125 8.81 12.55 14.66
N LEU A 126 9.73 11.80 14.06
CA LEU A 126 10.03 10.45 14.54
C LEU A 126 10.56 10.51 15.97
N PRO A 127 10.07 9.66 16.89
CA PRO A 127 10.67 9.48 18.20
C PRO A 127 12.17 9.16 18.06
N GLU A 128 12.94 9.50 19.07
CA GLU A 128 14.36 9.17 19.06
C GLU A 128 14.59 7.67 18.87
N PRO A 129 15.66 7.24 18.19
CA PRO A 129 15.88 5.84 17.83
C PRO A 129 15.78 4.85 19.00
N HIS A 130 16.18 5.28 20.21
CA HIS A 130 16.09 4.44 21.40
C HIS A 130 14.63 4.22 21.86
N VAL A 131 13.75 5.20 21.66
CA VAL A 131 12.32 5.09 21.97
C VAL A 131 11.66 4.07 21.02
N LEU A 132 11.91 4.21 19.71
CA LEU A 132 11.42 3.27 18.70
C LEU A 132 11.93 1.85 18.95
N ALA A 133 13.20 1.71 19.34
CA ALA A 133 13.76 0.40 19.68
C ALA A 133 13.06 -0.20 20.92
N SER A 134 12.80 0.63 21.94
CA SER A 134 12.10 0.18 23.16
C SER A 134 10.67 -0.24 22.86
N GLU A 135 9.94 0.52 22.05
CA GLU A 135 8.58 0.16 21.61
C GLU A 135 8.57 -1.14 20.82
N ALA A 136 9.47 -1.30 19.85
CA ALA A 136 9.59 -2.54 19.07
C ALA A 136 9.92 -3.75 19.94
N MET A 137 10.79 -3.60 20.94
CA MET A 137 11.09 -4.67 21.89
C MET A 137 9.88 -5.01 22.76
N SER A 138 9.08 -4.02 23.16
CA SER A 138 7.84 -4.25 23.93
C SER A 138 6.82 -5.03 23.12
N GLU A 139 6.59 -4.63 21.85
CA GLU A 139 5.67 -5.35 20.95
C GLU A 139 6.10 -6.78 20.67
N LEU A 140 7.41 -7.01 20.44
CA LEU A 140 7.96 -8.35 20.28
C LEU A 140 7.75 -9.21 21.53
N THR A 141 7.95 -8.64 22.71
CA THR A 141 7.74 -9.33 23.98
C THR A 141 6.28 -9.72 24.14
N GLN A 142 5.35 -8.82 23.82
CA GLN A 142 3.92 -9.12 23.88
C GLN A 142 3.55 -10.23 22.89
N ALA A 143 4.03 -10.18 21.66
CA ALA A 143 3.79 -11.22 20.65
C ALA A 143 4.31 -12.59 21.11
N LEU A 144 5.47 -12.63 21.73
CA LEU A 144 6.02 -13.88 22.30
C LEU A 144 5.16 -14.43 23.45
N MET A 145 4.64 -13.56 24.31
CA MET A 145 3.74 -13.98 25.39
C MET A 145 2.42 -14.54 24.83
N GLU A 146 1.86 -13.94 23.79
CA GLU A 146 0.64 -14.43 23.14
C GLU A 146 0.86 -15.78 22.47
N LEU A 147 2.01 -15.97 21.79
CA LEU A 147 2.39 -17.26 21.20
C LEU A 147 2.59 -18.34 22.26
N ASP A 148 3.23 -18.01 23.37
CA ASP A 148 3.38 -18.95 24.50
C ASP A 148 2.03 -19.39 25.07
N ALA A 149 1.13 -18.44 25.29
CA ALA A 149 -0.22 -18.74 25.75
C ALA A 149 -0.99 -19.64 24.77
N LEU A 150 -0.82 -19.42 23.46
CA LEU A 150 -1.40 -20.26 22.44
C LEU A 150 -0.83 -21.68 22.47
N MET A 151 0.49 -21.82 22.55
CA MET A 151 1.15 -23.13 22.64
C MET A 151 0.70 -23.92 23.87
N GLN A 152 0.57 -23.24 25.02
CA GLN A 152 0.03 -23.86 26.22
C GLN A 152 -1.42 -24.31 26.05
N ALA A 153 -2.27 -23.48 25.43
CA ALA A 153 -3.66 -23.82 25.13
C ALA A 153 -3.81 -25.01 24.17
N LEU A 154 -2.82 -25.22 23.29
CA LEU A 154 -2.73 -26.37 22.39
C LEU A 154 -2.10 -27.61 23.03
N GLY A 155 -1.71 -27.56 24.34
CA GLY A 155 -1.07 -28.65 25.04
C GLY A 155 0.40 -28.91 24.65
N GLN A 156 1.03 -27.95 23.97
CA GLN A 156 2.42 -28.03 23.47
C GLN A 156 3.40 -27.32 24.41
N THR A 157 3.27 -27.54 25.71
CA THR A 157 4.05 -26.84 26.75
C THR A 157 5.54 -27.14 26.65
N ASP A 158 5.91 -28.39 26.34
CA ASP A 158 7.31 -28.81 26.25
C ASP A 158 8.01 -28.14 25.09
N GLU A 159 7.36 -28.12 23.90
CA GLU A 159 7.87 -27.40 22.73
C GLU A 159 7.98 -25.89 22.97
N ALA A 160 7.00 -25.29 23.64
CA ALA A 160 7.05 -23.87 24.02
C ALA A 160 8.27 -23.57 24.90
N ASN A 161 8.58 -24.43 25.87
CA ASN A 161 9.75 -24.26 26.73
C ASN A 161 11.07 -24.43 25.99
N VAL A 162 11.15 -25.37 25.03
CA VAL A 162 12.33 -25.52 24.17
C VAL A 162 12.56 -24.25 23.34
N GLN A 163 11.52 -23.70 22.70
CA GLN A 163 11.65 -22.48 21.93
C GLN A 163 12.03 -21.27 22.76
N LYS A 164 11.49 -21.13 23.98
CA LYS A 164 11.90 -20.10 24.92
C LYS A 164 13.38 -20.17 25.24
N LYS A 165 13.88 -21.38 25.51
CA LYS A 165 15.30 -21.58 25.82
C LYS A 165 16.19 -21.19 24.64
N ILE A 166 15.85 -21.60 23.42
CA ILE A 166 16.57 -21.20 22.20
C ILE A 166 16.59 -19.69 22.05
N LEU A 167 15.47 -19.02 22.32
CA LEU A 167 15.37 -17.56 22.21
C LEU A 167 16.25 -16.86 23.25
N VAL A 168 16.22 -17.32 24.51
CA VAL A 168 17.06 -16.79 25.59
C VAL A 168 18.54 -16.95 25.27
N ASP A 169 18.94 -18.10 24.76
CA ASP A 169 20.32 -18.40 24.35
C ASP A 169 20.73 -17.50 23.16
N ALA A 170 19.86 -17.35 22.14
CA ALA A 170 20.13 -16.53 20.96
C ALA A 170 20.24 -15.02 21.27
N LEU A 171 19.50 -14.55 22.27
CA LEU A 171 19.55 -13.15 22.73
C LEU A 171 20.67 -12.89 23.75
N GLY A 172 21.41 -13.93 24.15
CA GLY A 172 22.46 -13.79 25.16
C GLY A 172 21.92 -13.45 26.57
N LEU A 173 20.65 -13.76 26.83
CA LEU A 173 19.95 -13.50 28.09
C LEU A 173 20.04 -14.65 29.09
N ALA A 174 20.86 -15.68 28.82
CA ALA A 174 21.13 -16.74 29.76
C ALA A 174 21.71 -16.10 31.04
N ALA A 175 21.03 -16.24 32.15
CA ALA A 175 21.51 -15.75 33.44
C ALA A 175 22.88 -16.39 33.71
N GLU A 176 23.91 -15.55 33.92
CA GLU A 176 25.14 -16.03 34.55
C GLU A 176 24.74 -16.54 35.95
N GLU A 177 24.67 -17.84 36.11
CA GLU A 177 24.57 -18.45 37.43
C GLU A 177 25.82 -18.07 38.24
N GLN A 178 25.67 -17.16 39.17
CA GLN A 178 26.63 -16.91 40.23
C GLN A 178 26.38 -17.89 41.40
#